data_8e249403c3d35587574949f14aca3f50
#
_entry.id   8e249403c3d35587574949f14aca3f50
#
_cell.length_a   1.000
_cell.length_b   1.000
_cell.length_c   1.000
_cell.angle_alpha   90.00
_cell.angle_beta   90.00
_cell.angle_gamma   90.00
#
_symmetry.space_group_name_H-M   'P 1'
#
loop_
_entity.id
_entity.type
_entity.pdbx_description
1 polymer ?
#
loop_
_entity_poly.entity_id
_entity_poly.type
_entity_poly.pdbx_seq_one_letter_code
_entity_poly.pdbx_strand_id
1 'polypeptide(L)'
;MSVPGIGFTSGSIILAEIGDYRDFHTPEQLAKWCGLAPGLNESAGKKKPCGITKQGSKNLRTVLVEIAQVVAKMSNNKLSRFFNRLRARKNYNVAITALARKLITIIYHLLVNQELYQENNCNTATSKPVKKDLLYLSKEERLKDGIAAIVDPFYHLKNRYSEGGG
;
A
#
# COMPACT_ATOMS: atom_id res chain seq x y z
N MET A 1 -1.23 2.19 15.15
CA MET A 1 -1.33 1.67 13.77
C MET A 1 -1.26 2.84 12.82
N SER A 2 -0.31 2.87 11.88
CA SER A 2 -0.14 4.04 11.02
C SER A 2 -1.17 4.09 9.89
N VAL A 3 -1.42 2.98 9.18
CA VAL A 3 -2.41 2.93 8.11
C VAL A 3 -3.74 2.40 8.65
N PRO A 4 -4.86 3.12 8.44
CA PRO A 4 -6.18 2.67 8.91
C PRO A 4 -6.54 1.30 8.33
N GLY A 5 -7.05 0.42 9.19
CA GLY A 5 -7.49 -0.92 8.80
C GLY A 5 -6.39 -1.97 8.62
N ILE A 6 -5.10 -1.59 8.76
CA ILE A 6 -3.99 -2.55 8.74
C ILE A 6 -3.60 -2.89 10.17
N GLY A 7 -3.80 -4.16 10.54
CA GLY A 7 -3.31 -4.76 11.78
C GLY A 7 -1.94 -5.42 11.60
N PHE A 8 -1.36 -5.94 12.67
CA PHE A 8 -0.07 -6.64 12.64
C PHE A 8 -0.10 -7.81 11.64
N THR A 9 -1.09 -8.70 11.74
CA THR A 9 -1.22 -9.88 10.88
C THR A 9 -1.33 -9.52 9.40
N SER A 10 -2.22 -8.58 9.05
CA SER A 10 -2.39 -8.16 7.66
C SER A 10 -1.17 -7.43 7.13
N GLY A 11 -0.50 -6.62 7.97
CA GLY A 11 0.76 -5.98 7.62
C GLY A 11 1.88 -6.99 7.33
N SER A 12 2.02 -8.01 8.18
CA SER A 12 3.00 -9.09 8.00
C SER A 12 2.76 -9.87 6.71
N ILE A 13 1.49 -10.22 6.40
CA ILE A 13 1.15 -10.90 5.16
C ILE A 13 1.49 -10.04 3.94
N ILE A 14 1.14 -8.75 3.98
CA ILE A 14 1.43 -7.82 2.88
C ILE A 14 2.93 -7.76 2.61
N LEU A 15 3.76 -7.62 3.65
CA LEU A 15 5.21 -7.52 3.49
C LEU A 15 5.83 -8.83 3.06
N ALA A 16 5.36 -9.96 3.60
CA ALA A 16 5.82 -11.28 3.17
C ALA A 16 5.53 -11.55 1.69
N GLU A 17 4.35 -11.14 1.21
CA GLU A 17 3.96 -11.30 -0.19
C GLU A 17 4.69 -10.32 -1.13
N ILE A 18 4.93 -9.07 -0.71
CA ILE A 18 5.70 -8.09 -1.51
C ILE A 18 7.16 -8.53 -1.63
N GLY A 19 7.74 -9.08 -0.57
CA GLY A 19 9.16 -9.40 -0.52
C GLY A 19 10.02 -8.14 -0.50
N ASP A 20 10.85 -7.93 -1.52
CA ASP A 20 11.63 -6.70 -1.65
C ASP A 20 10.85 -5.67 -2.47
N TYR A 21 10.40 -4.59 -1.79
CA TYR A 21 9.66 -3.50 -2.46
C TYR A 21 10.50 -2.77 -3.52
N ARG A 22 11.83 -2.91 -3.50
CA ARG A 22 12.76 -2.29 -4.46
C ARG A 22 12.71 -2.95 -5.83
N ASP A 23 12.16 -4.16 -5.95
CA ASP A 23 11.91 -4.82 -7.22
C ASP A 23 10.86 -4.05 -8.05
N PHE A 24 10.12 -3.14 -7.39
CA PHE A 24 9.12 -2.31 -8.04
C PHE A 24 9.60 -0.87 -8.15
N HIS A 25 9.81 -0.39 -9.37
CA HIS A 25 10.24 0.99 -9.60
C HIS A 25 9.12 2.02 -9.42
N THR A 26 7.86 1.58 -9.52
CA THR A 26 6.69 2.44 -9.39
C THR A 26 5.55 1.77 -8.62
N PRO A 27 4.69 2.53 -7.94
CA PRO A 27 3.52 1.98 -7.25
C PRO A 27 2.53 1.30 -8.20
N GLU A 28 2.51 1.70 -9.49
CA GLU A 28 1.68 1.10 -10.52
C GLU A 28 2.16 -0.32 -10.86
N GLN A 29 3.47 -0.57 -10.85
CA GLN A 29 4.04 -1.90 -11.05
C GLN A 29 3.63 -2.84 -9.91
N LEU A 30 3.72 -2.38 -8.65
CA LEU A 30 3.27 -3.15 -7.51
C LEU A 30 1.75 -3.41 -7.57
N ALA A 31 0.95 -2.40 -7.91
CA ALA A 31 -0.50 -2.57 -8.08
C ALA A 31 -0.86 -3.54 -9.22
N LYS A 32 -0.07 -3.54 -10.30
CA LYS A 32 -0.20 -4.50 -11.41
C LYS A 32 0.18 -5.91 -10.96
N TRP A 33 1.25 -6.04 -10.19
CA TRP A 33 1.69 -7.31 -9.63
C TRP A 33 0.67 -7.90 -8.64
N CYS A 34 -0.06 -7.07 -7.89
CA CYS A 34 -1.20 -7.50 -7.07
C CYS A 34 -2.44 -7.88 -7.90
N GLY A 35 -2.43 -7.65 -9.21
CA GLY A 35 -3.60 -7.87 -10.07
C GLY A 35 -4.74 -6.87 -9.85
N LEU A 36 -4.44 -5.70 -9.27
CA LEU A 36 -5.39 -4.60 -9.02
C LEU A 36 -5.35 -3.54 -10.13
N ALA A 37 -4.49 -3.69 -11.13
CA ALA A 37 -4.48 -2.80 -12.28
C ALA A 37 -5.74 -2.99 -13.13
N PRO A 38 -6.27 -1.91 -13.74
CA PRO A 38 -7.36 -2.04 -14.68
C PRO A 38 -6.91 -2.86 -15.89
N GLY A 39 -7.72 -3.83 -16.28
CA GLY A 39 -7.54 -4.54 -17.53
C GLY A 39 -7.91 -3.64 -18.71
N LEU A 40 -7.13 -3.70 -19.77
CA LEU A 40 -7.42 -3.03 -21.03
C LEU A 40 -7.66 -4.11 -22.09
N ASN A 41 -8.89 -4.22 -22.57
CA ASN A 41 -9.19 -4.98 -23.76
C ASN A 41 -9.23 -4.02 -24.95
N GLU A 42 -8.23 -4.13 -25.79
CA GLU A 42 -8.16 -3.41 -27.06
C GLU A 42 -8.44 -4.39 -28.18
N SER A 43 -9.57 -4.23 -28.85
CA SER A 43 -9.94 -5.03 -30.01
C SER A 43 -10.44 -4.09 -31.10
N ALA A 44 -9.85 -4.19 -32.27
CA ALA A 44 -10.22 -3.42 -33.47
C ALA A 44 -10.27 -1.90 -33.23
N GLY A 45 -9.27 -1.34 -32.49
CA GLY A 45 -9.18 0.10 -32.21
C GLY A 45 -10.17 0.63 -31.18
N LYS A 46 -11.02 -0.22 -30.60
CA LYS A 46 -11.95 0.17 -29.52
C LYS A 46 -11.44 -0.32 -28.17
N LYS A 47 -11.12 0.64 -27.29
CA LYS A 47 -10.76 0.35 -25.90
C LYS A 47 -12.02 0.13 -25.08
N LYS A 48 -12.27 -1.13 -24.68
CA LYS A 48 -13.34 -1.43 -23.72
C LYS A 48 -12.73 -1.50 -22.30
N PRO A 49 -13.26 -0.75 -21.34
CA PRO A 49 -12.86 -0.90 -19.95
C PRO A 49 -13.25 -2.30 -19.47
N CYS A 50 -12.25 -3.07 -19.09
CA CYS A 50 -12.44 -4.38 -18.48
C CYS A 50 -12.15 -4.24 -16.98
N GLY A 51 -12.59 -5.22 -16.17
CA GLY A 51 -12.30 -5.24 -14.74
C GLY A 51 -10.80 -5.23 -14.45
N ILE A 52 -10.41 -5.60 -13.25
CA ILE A 52 -8.99 -5.76 -12.89
C ILE A 52 -8.38 -6.98 -13.57
N THR A 53 -7.06 -6.96 -13.78
CA THR A 53 -6.32 -8.02 -14.47
C THR A 53 -6.39 -9.36 -13.74
N LYS A 54 -6.50 -9.36 -12.40
CA LYS A 54 -6.48 -10.53 -11.51
C LYS A 54 -5.21 -11.39 -11.63
N GLN A 55 -4.24 -10.96 -12.42
CA GLN A 55 -2.93 -11.61 -12.55
C GLN A 55 -2.05 -11.20 -11.36
N GLY A 56 -1.19 -12.13 -10.90
CA GLY A 56 -0.28 -11.89 -9.77
C GLY A 56 -0.79 -12.47 -8.44
N SER A 57 -0.26 -11.98 -7.30
CA SER A 57 -0.55 -12.56 -5.99
C SER A 57 -2.04 -12.48 -5.63
N LYS A 58 -2.67 -13.66 -5.51
CA LYS A 58 -4.05 -13.78 -5.06
C LYS A 58 -4.18 -13.43 -3.58
N ASN A 59 -3.21 -13.86 -2.75
CA ASN A 59 -3.22 -13.65 -1.31
C ASN A 59 -3.16 -12.16 -0.99
N LEU A 60 -2.20 -11.44 -1.58
CA LEU A 60 -2.05 -10.00 -1.39
C LEU A 60 -3.31 -9.23 -1.82
N ARG A 61 -3.88 -9.60 -2.97
CA ARG A 61 -5.14 -9.00 -3.44
C ARG A 61 -6.29 -9.23 -2.46
N THR A 62 -6.44 -10.46 -1.92
CA THR A 62 -7.50 -10.78 -0.96
C THR A 62 -7.36 -9.94 0.30
N VAL A 63 -6.18 -9.92 0.91
CA VAL A 63 -5.90 -9.14 2.11
C VAL A 63 -6.17 -7.64 1.89
N LEU A 64 -5.73 -7.08 0.76
CA LEU A 64 -5.98 -5.67 0.42
C LEU A 64 -7.47 -5.35 0.24
N VAL A 65 -8.24 -6.27 -0.32
CA VAL A 65 -9.70 -6.10 -0.46
C VAL A 65 -10.38 -6.17 0.89
N GLU A 66 -9.99 -7.09 1.78
CA GLU A 66 -10.51 -7.18 3.15
C GLU A 66 -10.21 -5.90 3.94
N ILE A 67 -8.98 -5.40 3.90
CA ILE A 67 -8.61 -4.12 4.51
C ILE A 67 -9.45 -2.99 3.94
N ALA A 68 -9.64 -2.94 2.62
CA ALA A 68 -10.46 -1.92 1.97
C ALA A 68 -11.91 -1.97 2.46
N GLN A 69 -12.48 -3.15 2.70
CA GLN A 69 -13.83 -3.30 3.27
C GLN A 69 -13.92 -2.77 4.71
N VAL A 70 -12.89 -3.01 5.52
CA VAL A 70 -12.79 -2.47 6.88
C VAL A 70 -12.71 -0.95 6.83
N VAL A 71 -11.80 -0.42 6.04
CA VAL A 71 -11.60 1.03 5.88
C VAL A 71 -12.85 1.74 5.34
N ALA A 72 -13.56 1.09 4.42
CA ALA A 72 -14.82 1.63 3.86
C ALA A 72 -15.91 1.83 4.93
N LYS A 73 -15.90 1.02 6.00
CA LYS A 73 -16.84 1.11 7.14
C LYS A 73 -16.38 2.10 8.21
N MET A 74 -15.14 2.52 8.20
CA MET A 74 -14.61 3.48 9.17
C MET A 74 -15.19 4.87 8.90
N SER A 75 -15.57 5.57 9.96
CA SER A 75 -15.98 6.98 9.88
C SER A 75 -14.75 7.89 9.99
N ASN A 76 -14.84 9.06 9.37
CA ASN A 76 -13.91 10.19 9.54
C ASN A 76 -12.47 10.01 9.03
N ASN A 77 -12.19 9.17 8.03
CA ASN A 77 -10.88 9.16 7.39
C ASN A 77 -10.95 9.51 5.90
N LYS A 78 -9.85 9.97 5.33
CA LYS A 78 -9.76 10.36 3.91
C LYS A 78 -10.01 9.19 2.96
N LEU A 79 -9.65 7.97 3.37
CA LEU A 79 -9.83 6.77 2.57
C LEU A 79 -11.30 6.37 2.50
N SER A 80 -12.06 6.45 3.61
CA SER A 80 -13.50 6.19 3.58
C SER A 80 -14.25 7.27 2.80
N ARG A 81 -13.83 8.54 2.90
CA ARG A 81 -14.39 9.62 2.05
C ARG A 81 -14.12 9.39 0.56
N PHE A 82 -12.92 8.91 0.21
CA PHE A 82 -12.60 8.51 -1.16
C PHE A 82 -13.51 7.37 -1.65
N PHE A 83 -13.71 6.34 -0.83
CA PHE A 83 -14.61 5.23 -1.13
C PHE A 83 -16.05 5.71 -1.35
N ASN A 84 -16.61 6.52 -0.43
CA ASN A 84 -17.97 7.02 -0.50
C ASN A 84 -18.21 7.87 -1.77
N ARG A 85 -17.23 8.70 -2.14
CA ARG A 85 -17.28 9.48 -3.39
C ARG A 85 -17.29 8.60 -4.63
N LEU A 86 -16.56 7.47 -4.63
CA LEU A 86 -16.59 6.54 -5.74
C LEU A 86 -17.88 5.73 -5.77
N ARG A 87 -18.36 5.28 -4.61
CA ARG A 87 -19.60 4.50 -4.49
C ARG A 87 -20.82 5.26 -4.98
N ALA A 88 -20.85 6.58 -4.84
CA ALA A 88 -21.92 7.42 -5.37
C ALA A 88 -22.04 7.36 -6.91
N ARG A 89 -20.97 6.95 -7.61
CA ARG A 89 -20.91 6.95 -9.09
C ARG A 89 -20.63 5.59 -9.70
N LYS A 90 -20.19 4.61 -8.91
CA LYS A 90 -19.75 3.28 -9.36
C LYS A 90 -20.30 2.20 -8.44
N ASN A 91 -20.32 0.97 -8.94
CA ASN A 91 -20.73 -0.18 -8.14
C ASN A 91 -19.79 -0.39 -6.94
N TYR A 92 -20.31 -0.98 -5.87
CA TYR A 92 -19.59 -1.28 -4.63
C TYR A 92 -18.25 -1.99 -4.90
N ASN A 93 -18.25 -3.07 -5.69
CA ASN A 93 -17.06 -3.85 -5.98
C ASN A 93 -15.97 -3.03 -6.71
N VAL A 94 -16.38 -2.14 -7.60
CA VAL A 94 -15.46 -1.23 -8.30
C VAL A 94 -14.86 -0.21 -7.32
N ALA A 95 -15.67 0.33 -6.41
CA ALA A 95 -15.20 1.28 -5.40
C ALA A 95 -14.24 0.62 -4.39
N ILE A 96 -14.53 -0.61 -3.93
CA ILE A 96 -13.64 -1.38 -3.05
C ILE A 96 -12.30 -1.70 -3.74
N THR A 97 -12.34 -2.15 -4.98
CA THR A 97 -11.13 -2.45 -5.75
C THR A 97 -10.26 -1.20 -5.96
N ALA A 98 -10.88 -0.06 -6.23
CA ALA A 98 -10.17 1.21 -6.36
C ALA A 98 -9.56 1.65 -5.02
N LEU A 99 -10.25 1.41 -3.89
CA LEU A 99 -9.71 1.66 -2.56
C LEU A 99 -8.55 0.72 -2.23
N ALA A 100 -8.65 -0.57 -2.54
CA ALA A 100 -7.57 -1.54 -2.37
C ALA A 100 -6.32 -1.14 -3.18
N ARG A 101 -6.51 -0.69 -4.43
CA ARG A 101 -5.42 -0.14 -5.24
C ARG A 101 -4.81 1.11 -4.62
N LYS A 102 -5.60 2.01 -4.07
CA LYS A 102 -5.09 3.20 -3.37
C LYS A 102 -4.29 2.82 -2.12
N LEU A 103 -4.75 1.81 -1.37
CA LEU A 103 -4.03 1.30 -0.19
C LEU A 103 -2.64 0.77 -0.56
N ILE A 104 -2.52 -0.07 -1.58
CA ILE A 104 -1.20 -0.60 -1.98
C ILE A 104 -0.27 0.51 -2.50
N THR A 105 -0.80 1.52 -3.18
CA THR A 105 -0.02 2.70 -3.59
C THR A 105 0.52 3.46 -2.37
N ILE A 106 -0.30 3.65 -1.34
CA ILE A 106 0.12 4.29 -0.09
C ILE A 106 1.19 3.45 0.60
N ILE A 107 0.97 2.14 0.74
CA ILE A 107 1.94 1.21 1.35
C ILE A 107 3.29 1.29 0.62
N TYR A 108 3.29 1.28 -0.71
CA TYR A 108 4.51 1.44 -1.50
C TYR A 108 5.28 2.72 -1.15
N HIS A 109 4.58 3.87 -1.09
CA HIS A 109 5.23 5.14 -0.73
C HIS A 109 5.76 5.15 0.70
N LEU A 110 5.06 4.54 1.65
CA LEU A 110 5.52 4.42 3.03
C LEU A 110 6.79 3.55 3.12
N LEU A 111 6.85 2.46 2.35
CA LEU A 111 8.02 1.58 2.30
C LEU A 111 9.23 2.26 1.65
N VAL A 112 9.00 2.98 0.54
CA VAL A 112 10.07 3.67 -0.18
C VAL A 112 10.62 4.86 0.61
N ASN A 113 9.73 5.66 1.22
CA ASN A 113 10.13 6.85 1.95
C ASN A 113 10.50 6.56 3.42
N GLN A 114 10.20 5.35 3.92
CA GLN A 114 10.35 4.99 5.32
C GLN A 114 9.64 5.97 6.26
N GLU A 115 8.45 6.38 5.87
CA GLU A 115 7.61 7.34 6.61
C GLU A 115 6.40 6.63 7.20
N LEU A 116 5.91 7.18 8.32
CA LEU A 116 4.64 6.74 8.90
C LEU A 116 3.48 7.38 8.15
N TYR A 117 2.36 6.65 8.05
CA TYR A 117 1.15 7.19 7.46
C TYR A 117 0.64 8.39 8.27
N GLN A 118 0.57 9.54 7.62
CA GLN A 118 -0.06 10.74 8.13
C GLN A 118 -1.21 11.13 7.21
N GLU A 119 -2.36 11.37 7.77
CA GLU A 119 -3.55 11.66 6.97
C GLU A 119 -3.41 12.93 6.10
N ASN A 120 -2.49 13.82 6.47
CA ASN A 120 -2.22 15.07 5.76
C ASN A 120 -1.25 14.92 4.55
N ASN A 121 -0.41 13.88 4.51
CA ASN A 121 0.65 13.72 3.51
C ASN A 121 0.20 12.99 2.23
N CYS A 122 -1.06 12.60 2.11
CA CYS A 122 -1.54 11.87 0.93
C CYS A 122 -1.65 12.71 -0.36
N ASN A 123 -1.21 13.97 -0.37
CA ASN A 123 -1.32 14.85 -1.52
C ASN A 123 0.02 15.19 -2.21
N THR A 124 1.14 14.68 -1.74
CA THR A 124 2.43 14.94 -2.39
C THR A 124 2.95 13.70 -3.08
N ALA A 125 2.59 13.53 -4.34
CA ALA A 125 3.31 12.71 -5.29
C ALA A 125 4.61 13.43 -5.67
N THR A 126 5.60 13.43 -4.78
CA THR A 126 6.97 13.73 -5.13
C THR A 126 7.80 12.52 -4.81
N SER A 127 8.16 11.79 -5.85
CA SER A 127 9.15 10.72 -5.82
C SER A 127 10.49 11.31 -5.39
N LYS A 128 10.77 11.31 -4.08
CA LYS A 128 12.13 11.52 -3.60
C LYS A 128 12.92 10.23 -3.83
N PRO A 129 14.15 10.31 -4.32
CA PRO A 129 14.96 9.12 -4.54
C PRO A 129 15.23 8.41 -3.22
N VAL A 130 15.10 7.09 -3.25
CA VAL A 130 15.43 6.18 -2.14
C VAL A 130 16.84 6.49 -1.66
N LYS A 131 17.03 6.79 -0.38
CA LYS A 131 18.37 6.92 0.21
C LYS A 131 19.12 5.60 0.02
N LYS A 132 20.31 5.66 -0.55
CA LYS A 132 21.17 4.52 -0.89
C LYS A 132 21.68 3.72 0.32
N ASP A 133 21.44 4.21 1.53
CA ASP A 133 22.09 3.70 2.76
C ASP A 133 21.51 2.39 3.30
N LEU A 134 20.35 1.95 2.77
CA LEU A 134 19.72 0.68 3.15
C LEU A 134 20.17 -0.55 2.32
N LEU A 135 21.12 -0.37 1.42
CA LEU A 135 21.59 -1.44 0.52
C LEU A 135 22.31 -2.58 1.27
N TYR A 136 22.70 -2.39 2.52
CA TYR A 136 23.53 -3.32 3.28
C TYR A 136 22.79 -4.14 4.35
N LEU A 137 21.50 -3.86 4.59
CA LEU A 137 20.73 -4.64 5.57
C LEU A 137 20.28 -5.99 4.99
N SER A 138 20.29 -7.03 5.82
CA SER A 138 19.81 -8.35 5.41
C SER A 138 18.32 -8.32 5.04
N LYS A 139 17.87 -9.31 4.27
CA LYS A 139 16.45 -9.40 3.86
C LYS A 139 15.51 -9.49 5.07
N GLU A 140 15.97 -10.12 6.16
CA GLU A 140 15.19 -10.28 7.41
C GLU A 140 15.12 -8.99 8.21
N GLU A 141 16.20 -8.21 8.28
CA GLU A 141 16.21 -6.91 8.95
C GLU A 141 15.30 -5.91 8.22
N ARG A 142 15.32 -5.92 6.89
CA ARG A 142 14.44 -5.08 6.05
C ARG A 142 12.97 -5.40 6.22
N LEU A 143 12.62 -6.69 6.42
CA LEU A 143 11.26 -7.12 6.73
C LEU A 143 10.81 -6.62 8.10
N LYS A 144 11.68 -6.69 9.12
CA LYS A 144 11.38 -6.18 10.47
C LYS A 144 11.13 -4.68 10.47
N ASP A 145 11.97 -3.91 9.79
CA ASP A 145 11.83 -2.46 9.69
C ASP A 145 10.57 -2.06 8.89
N GLY A 146 10.25 -2.79 7.83
CA GLY A 146 9.03 -2.59 7.06
C GLY A 146 7.76 -2.89 7.86
N ILE A 147 7.74 -3.97 8.65
CA ILE A 147 6.63 -4.31 9.54
C ILE A 147 6.46 -3.22 10.61
N ALA A 148 7.55 -2.78 11.22
CA ALA A 148 7.53 -1.76 12.24
C ALA A 148 7.00 -0.42 11.71
N ALA A 149 7.40 0.01 10.53
CA ALA A 149 6.94 1.26 9.92
C ALA A 149 5.42 1.26 9.62
N ILE A 150 4.85 0.09 9.33
CA ILE A 150 3.42 -0.02 9.03
C ILE A 150 2.56 -0.20 10.28
N VAL A 151 3.08 -0.89 11.30
CA VAL A 151 2.32 -1.33 12.48
C VAL A 151 2.55 -0.47 13.71
N ASP A 152 3.76 0.00 13.95
CA ASP A 152 4.14 0.78 15.15
C ASP A 152 4.57 2.21 14.80
N PRO A 153 3.75 3.23 15.12
CA PRO A 153 4.09 4.62 14.87
C PRO A 153 5.28 5.14 15.68
N PHE A 154 5.68 4.44 16.75
CA PHE A 154 6.78 4.86 17.62
C PHE A 154 8.11 4.11 17.39
N TYR A 155 8.14 3.18 16.45
CA TYR A 155 9.34 2.36 16.21
C TYR A 155 10.59 3.20 15.90
N HIS A 156 10.47 4.22 15.07
CA HIS A 156 11.59 5.10 14.71
C HIS A 156 12.04 6.05 15.85
N LEU A 157 11.18 6.30 16.83
CA LEU A 157 11.57 7.09 18.01
C LEU A 157 12.41 6.26 18.98
N LYS A 158 12.10 4.97 19.15
CA LYS A 158 12.89 4.06 20.00
C LYS A 158 14.32 3.87 19.49
N ASN A 159 14.53 3.71 18.19
CA ASN A 159 15.85 3.49 17.61
C ASN A 159 16.75 4.75 17.67
N ARG A 160 16.16 5.95 17.65
CA ARG A 160 16.93 7.20 17.77
C ARG A 160 17.53 7.44 19.16
N TYR A 161 16.93 6.84 20.20
CA TYR A 161 17.42 6.99 21.58
C TYR A 161 18.38 5.87 22.02
N SER A 162 18.51 4.79 21.27
CA SER A 162 19.46 3.71 21.56
C SER A 162 20.85 3.94 20.96
N GLU A 163 21.03 4.84 20.00
CA GLU A 163 22.33 5.17 19.38
C GLU A 163 23.02 6.38 20.02
N GLY A 164 22.40 7.06 20.99
CA GLY A 164 22.93 8.25 21.66
C GLY A 164 23.53 8.04 23.05
N GLY A 165 23.75 6.82 23.49
CA GLY A 165 24.28 6.47 24.81
C GLY A 165 25.54 5.62 24.74
N GLY A 166 26.63 6.23 24.34
CA GLY A 166 27.97 5.65 24.40
C GLY A 166 29.02 6.73 24.42
#